data_83370a6a4bae3e06c9ac32fbafeb27f2
#
_entry.id   83370a6a4bae3e06c9ac32fbafeb27f2
#
_cell.length_a   1.000
_cell.length_b   1.000
_cell.length_c   1.000
_cell.angle_alpha   90.00
_cell.angle_beta   90.00
_cell.angle_gamma   90.00
#
_symmetry.space_group_name_H-M   'P 1'
#
loop_
_entity.id
_entity.type
_entity.pdbx_description
1 polymer ?
#
loop_
_entity_poly.entity_id
_entity_poly.type
_entity_poly.pdbx_seq_one_letter_code
_entity_poly.pdbx_strand_id
1 'polypeptide(L)'
;MAEASVSGEKMAVILLNLDRFKDVNDSYGHAIGDQVLRHIARQVQDALRPGDSIGRMAGDEIVVLARQLRSSEEASDIAERLIDAAAQPWKSPDGFAVVVSVSAGICCMPEHADNASALVQGAHAAVYGAKEGKGGSNLWCFFHEDMTLAARERIALEAR
;
A
#
# COMPACT_ATOMS: atom_id res chain seq x y z
N MET A 1 4.10 -15.26 10.28
CA MET A 1 3.12 -15.65 9.25
C MET A 1 2.62 -17.06 9.44
N ALA A 2 3.52 -18.02 9.61
CA ALA A 2 3.09 -19.38 9.91
C ALA A 2 2.29 -19.49 11.20
N GLU A 3 2.62 -18.69 12.17
CA GLU A 3 1.89 -18.63 13.43
C GLU A 3 0.45 -18.17 13.26
N ALA A 4 0.24 -17.16 12.41
CA ALA A 4 -1.10 -16.65 12.15
C ALA A 4 -1.98 -17.72 11.51
N SER A 5 -1.41 -18.47 10.58
CA SER A 5 -2.12 -19.55 9.92
C SER A 5 -2.56 -20.63 10.93
N VAL A 6 -1.67 -20.98 11.85
CA VAL A 6 -1.94 -21.99 12.86
C VAL A 6 -2.96 -21.48 13.88
N SER A 7 -2.84 -20.23 14.29
CA SER A 7 -3.72 -19.66 15.31
C SER A 7 -5.09 -19.25 14.80
N GLY A 8 -5.25 -19.20 13.47
CA GLY A 8 -6.48 -18.70 12.89
C GLY A 8 -6.62 -17.19 12.95
N GLU A 9 -5.56 -16.51 13.30
CA GLU A 9 -5.55 -15.06 13.38
C GLU A 9 -5.83 -14.43 12.01
N LYS A 10 -6.69 -13.43 12.00
CA LYS A 10 -6.92 -12.65 10.79
C LYS A 10 -5.89 -11.53 10.69
N MET A 11 -5.29 -11.41 9.54
CA MET A 11 -4.31 -10.35 9.28
C MET A 11 -4.40 -9.92 7.83
N ALA A 12 -3.82 -8.76 7.54
CA ALA A 12 -3.79 -8.23 6.18
C ALA A 12 -2.46 -7.61 5.88
N VAL A 13 -2.05 -7.73 4.63
CA VAL A 13 -1.01 -6.87 4.06
C VAL A 13 -1.72 -5.72 3.36
N ILE A 14 -1.33 -4.51 3.70
CA ILE A 14 -1.79 -3.30 3.03
C ILE A 14 -0.57 -2.70 2.35
N LEU A 15 -0.58 -2.71 1.03
CA LEU A 15 0.51 -2.16 0.25
C LEU A 15 0.13 -0.78 -0.22
N LEU A 16 0.92 0.21 0.19
CA LEU A 16 0.71 1.61 -0.20
C LEU A 16 1.68 1.94 -1.31
N ASN A 17 1.15 2.35 -2.44
CA ASN A 17 1.97 2.76 -3.58
C ASN A 17 1.82 4.27 -3.76
N LEU A 18 2.96 4.97 -3.75
CA LEU A 18 2.99 6.42 -3.87
C LEU A 18 2.85 6.78 -5.35
N ASP A 19 1.69 7.30 -5.71
CA ASP A 19 1.36 7.59 -7.09
C ASP A 19 2.29 8.66 -7.66
N ARG A 20 2.91 8.33 -8.79
CA ARG A 20 3.75 9.27 -9.52
C ARG A 20 4.91 9.85 -8.70
N PHE A 21 5.44 9.06 -7.77
CA PHE A 21 6.55 9.51 -6.93
C PHE A 21 7.78 9.85 -7.78
N LYS A 22 7.95 9.18 -8.91
CA LYS A 22 9.00 9.51 -9.84
C LYS A 22 8.95 10.98 -10.27
N ASP A 23 7.73 11.51 -10.44
CA ASP A 23 7.57 12.92 -10.80
C ASP A 23 8.09 13.85 -9.73
N VAL A 24 7.96 13.46 -8.46
CA VAL A 24 8.54 14.23 -7.36
C VAL A 24 10.05 14.28 -7.49
N ASN A 25 10.69 13.13 -7.72
CA ASN A 25 12.14 13.07 -7.90
C ASN A 25 12.59 13.86 -9.13
N ASP A 26 11.85 13.76 -10.22
CA ASP A 26 12.19 14.47 -11.46
C ASP A 26 12.02 15.98 -11.32
N SER A 27 11.01 16.41 -10.56
CA SER A 27 10.72 17.85 -10.41
C SER A 27 11.55 18.53 -9.35
N TYR A 28 11.83 17.84 -8.25
CA TYR A 28 12.48 18.46 -7.07
C TYR A 28 13.84 17.86 -6.75
N GLY A 29 14.23 16.78 -7.40
CA GLY A 29 15.48 16.08 -7.14
C GLY A 29 15.34 14.99 -6.10
N HIS A 30 16.28 14.05 -6.12
CA HIS A 30 16.23 12.88 -5.24
C HIS A 30 16.37 13.22 -3.76
N ALA A 31 17.09 14.29 -3.43
CA ALA A 31 17.23 14.70 -2.03
C ALA A 31 15.89 15.11 -1.43
N ILE A 32 15.10 15.86 -2.18
CA ILE A 32 13.75 16.25 -1.77
C ILE A 32 12.85 15.03 -1.77
N GLY A 33 12.93 14.18 -2.80
CA GLY A 33 12.17 12.95 -2.86
C GLY A 33 12.39 12.08 -1.63
N ASP A 34 13.61 11.94 -1.18
CA ASP A 34 13.93 11.17 0.03
C ASP A 34 13.29 11.78 1.28
N GLN A 35 13.29 13.09 1.39
CA GLN A 35 12.66 13.77 2.52
C GLN A 35 11.14 13.59 2.49
N VAL A 36 10.54 13.69 1.32
CA VAL A 36 9.11 13.45 1.15
C VAL A 36 8.75 12.02 1.54
N LEU A 37 9.54 11.05 1.07
CA LEU A 37 9.30 9.64 1.39
C LEU A 37 9.40 9.38 2.88
N ARG A 38 10.40 9.95 3.55
CA ARG A 38 10.56 9.81 5.00
C ARG A 38 9.39 10.42 5.75
N HIS A 39 8.90 11.55 5.28
CA HIS A 39 7.74 12.21 5.87
C HIS A 39 6.52 11.30 5.76
N ILE A 40 6.26 10.75 4.57
CA ILE A 40 5.13 9.87 4.34
C ILE A 40 5.23 8.61 5.22
N ALA A 41 6.41 8.00 5.26
CA ALA A 41 6.62 6.82 6.09
C ALA A 41 6.36 7.11 7.57
N ARG A 42 6.79 8.27 8.05
CA ARG A 42 6.56 8.67 9.43
C ARG A 42 5.07 8.90 9.71
N GLN A 43 4.37 9.55 8.79
CA GLN A 43 2.93 9.77 8.93
C GLN A 43 2.17 8.44 8.99
N VAL A 44 2.54 7.51 8.13
CA VAL A 44 1.93 6.18 8.11
C VAL A 44 2.23 5.45 9.43
N GLN A 45 3.49 5.49 9.86
CA GLN A 45 3.90 4.82 11.10
C GLN A 45 3.12 5.36 12.31
N ASP A 46 2.93 6.66 12.37
CA ASP A 46 2.19 7.30 13.47
C ASP A 46 0.71 6.93 13.46
N ALA A 47 0.18 6.52 12.32
CA ALA A 47 -1.21 6.11 12.20
C ALA A 47 -1.43 4.61 12.43
N LEU A 48 -0.37 3.83 12.63
CA LEU A 48 -0.49 2.40 12.88
C LEU A 48 -1.06 2.12 14.27
N ARG A 49 -1.78 1.00 14.37
CA ARG A 49 -2.20 0.49 15.68
C ARG A 49 -1.02 -0.20 16.37
N PRO A 50 -1.05 -0.31 17.71
CA PRO A 50 -0.07 -1.14 18.40
C PRO A 50 -0.10 -2.58 17.85
N GLY A 51 1.07 -3.13 17.56
CA GLY A 51 1.19 -4.46 17.02
C GLY A 51 1.23 -4.54 15.49
N ASP A 52 0.87 -3.47 14.81
CA ASP A 52 1.03 -3.40 13.36
C ASP A 52 2.47 -3.08 13.00
N SER A 53 2.91 -3.55 11.84
CA SER A 53 4.29 -3.37 11.39
C SER A 53 4.34 -2.66 10.05
N ILE A 54 5.40 -1.92 9.85
CA ILE A 54 5.63 -1.20 8.59
C ILE A 54 6.99 -1.58 8.03
N GLY A 55 7.09 -1.65 6.70
CA GLY A 55 8.33 -1.89 5.99
C GLY A 55 8.30 -1.20 4.64
N ARG A 56 9.42 -1.25 3.96
CA ARG A 56 9.56 -0.66 2.63
C ARG A 56 9.95 -1.76 1.67
N MET A 57 9.15 -1.95 0.61
CA MET A 57 9.40 -3.00 -0.38
C MET A 57 10.27 -2.51 -1.52
N ALA A 58 9.98 -1.32 -2.00
CA ALA A 58 10.67 -0.70 -3.14
C ALA A 58 10.67 0.81 -2.93
N GLY A 59 11.24 1.54 -3.86
CA GLY A 59 11.43 2.97 -3.71
C GLY A 59 10.17 3.77 -3.36
N ASP A 60 9.07 3.39 -3.97
CA ASP A 60 7.80 4.11 -3.82
C ASP A 60 6.70 3.26 -3.21
N GLU A 61 7.05 2.19 -2.53
CA GLU A 61 6.08 1.27 -1.94
C GLU A 61 6.35 1.09 -0.45
N ILE A 62 5.28 1.20 0.32
CA ILE A 62 5.31 0.96 1.76
C ILE A 62 4.37 -0.21 2.04
N VAL A 63 4.84 -1.18 2.81
CA VAL A 63 4.02 -2.33 3.18
C VAL A 63 3.69 -2.26 4.66
N VAL A 64 2.42 -2.49 4.97
CA VAL A 64 1.94 -2.55 6.36
C VAL A 64 1.36 -3.93 6.61
N LEU A 65 1.73 -4.53 7.73
CA LEU A 65 1.13 -5.76 8.19
C LEU A 65 0.21 -5.42 9.35
N ALA A 66 -1.08 -5.60 9.13
CA ALA A 66 -2.10 -5.37 10.15
C ALA A 66 -2.50 -6.71 10.74
N ARG A 67 -2.35 -6.85 12.05
CA ARG A 67 -2.57 -8.11 12.74
C ARG A 67 -3.81 -8.06 13.61
N GLN A 68 -4.30 -9.23 13.97
CA GLN A 68 -5.41 -9.37 14.91
C GLN A 68 -6.64 -8.58 14.50
N LEU A 69 -7.00 -8.74 13.24
CA LEU A 69 -8.18 -8.08 12.71
C LEU A 69 -9.44 -8.79 13.17
N ARG A 70 -10.48 -8.01 13.40
CA ARG A 70 -11.81 -8.56 13.73
C ARG A 70 -12.52 -9.04 12.47
N SER A 71 -12.27 -8.34 11.36
CA SER A 71 -12.90 -8.66 10.08
C SER A 71 -12.07 -8.06 8.96
N SER A 72 -12.35 -8.46 7.73
CA SER A 72 -11.71 -7.86 6.57
C SER A 72 -12.06 -6.39 6.42
N GLU A 73 -13.26 -5.99 6.85
CA GLU A 73 -13.66 -4.60 6.79
C GLU A 73 -12.79 -3.70 7.65
N GLU A 74 -12.29 -4.23 8.75
CA GLU A 74 -11.35 -3.47 9.59
C GLU A 74 -10.09 -3.11 8.81
N ALA A 75 -9.65 -4.00 7.91
CA ALA A 75 -8.48 -3.71 7.06
C ALA A 75 -8.73 -2.51 6.15
N SER A 76 -9.93 -2.37 5.59
CA SER A 76 -10.23 -1.21 4.75
C SER A 76 -10.28 0.07 5.57
N ASP A 77 -10.80 0.02 6.79
CA ASP A 77 -10.79 1.19 7.67
C ASP A 77 -9.37 1.63 8.00
N ILE A 78 -8.49 0.67 8.25
CA ILE A 78 -7.07 0.95 8.48
C ILE A 78 -6.45 1.56 7.23
N ALA A 79 -6.72 0.97 6.06
CA ALA A 79 -6.17 1.47 4.79
C ALA A 79 -6.59 2.92 4.53
N GLU A 80 -7.84 3.26 4.78
CA GLU A 80 -8.31 4.64 4.62
C GLU A 80 -7.55 5.59 5.54
N ARG A 81 -7.34 5.19 6.76
CA ARG A 81 -6.59 6.01 7.73
C ARG A 81 -5.14 6.18 7.30
N LEU A 82 -4.52 5.12 6.78
CA LEU A 82 -3.14 5.19 6.30
C LEU A 82 -3.02 6.06 5.05
N ILE A 83 -3.99 5.98 4.15
CA ILE A 83 -4.03 6.82 2.95
C ILE A 83 -4.13 8.31 3.35
N ASP A 84 -5.02 8.63 4.29
CA ASP A 84 -5.16 10.00 4.76
C ASP A 84 -3.88 10.51 5.42
N ALA A 85 -3.23 9.65 6.20
CA ALA A 85 -1.96 10.00 6.84
C ALA A 85 -0.87 10.25 5.80
N ALA A 86 -0.80 9.40 4.78
CA ALA A 86 0.21 9.52 3.72
C ALA A 86 -0.01 10.76 2.86
N ALA A 87 -1.24 11.22 2.75
CA ALA A 87 -1.58 12.39 1.92
C ALA A 87 -1.29 13.72 2.59
N GLN A 88 -0.83 13.73 3.84
CA GLN A 88 -0.49 14.97 4.52
C GLN A 88 0.67 15.68 3.82
N PRO A 89 0.56 16.98 3.56
CA PRO A 89 1.60 17.69 2.82
C PRO A 89 2.94 17.69 3.54
N TRP A 90 4.01 17.48 2.80
CA TRP A 90 5.35 17.77 3.28
C TRP A 90 5.66 19.22 2.96
N LYS A 91 6.13 19.96 3.95
CA LYS A 91 6.48 21.36 3.77
C LYS A 91 8.00 21.51 3.73
N SER A 92 8.48 22.15 2.68
CA SER A 92 9.91 22.38 2.55
C SER A 92 10.35 23.55 3.42
N PRO A 93 11.66 23.61 3.77
CA PRO A 93 12.21 24.78 4.45
C PRO A 93 12.03 26.07 3.66
N ASP A 94 11.92 25.96 2.34
CA ASP A 94 11.76 27.12 1.45
C ASP A 94 10.31 27.57 1.28
N GLY A 95 9.39 26.85 1.89
CA GLY A 95 8.00 27.29 1.95
C GLY A 95 7.04 26.67 0.94
N PHE A 96 7.52 25.80 0.07
CA PHE A 96 6.59 25.10 -0.80
C PHE A 96 6.14 23.79 -0.16
N ALA A 97 5.02 23.25 -0.64
CA ALA A 97 4.48 21.99 -0.13
C ALA A 97 4.41 20.95 -1.24
N VAL A 98 4.66 19.69 -0.88
CA VAL A 98 4.52 18.56 -1.79
C VAL A 98 3.48 17.61 -1.22
N VAL A 99 2.50 17.25 -2.05
CA VAL A 99 1.47 16.28 -1.70
C VAL A 99 1.58 15.12 -2.67
N VAL A 100 1.59 13.91 -2.13
CA VAL A 100 1.64 12.70 -2.95
C VAL A 100 0.37 11.90 -2.69
N SER A 101 -0.34 11.55 -3.74
CA SER A 101 -1.50 10.66 -3.60
C SER A 101 -1.03 9.22 -3.49
N VAL A 102 -1.88 8.37 -2.92
CA VAL A 102 -1.52 7.01 -2.59
C VAL A 102 -2.62 6.07 -3.06
N SER A 103 -2.22 4.95 -3.62
CA SER A 103 -3.14 3.86 -3.93
C SER A 103 -2.79 2.68 -3.04
N ALA A 104 -3.78 1.98 -2.52
CA ALA A 104 -3.57 0.89 -1.59
C ALA A 104 -4.19 -0.41 -2.08
N GLY A 105 -3.44 -1.49 -1.93
CA GLY A 105 -3.96 -2.83 -2.17
C GLY A 105 -3.99 -3.61 -0.87
N ILE A 106 -5.06 -4.34 -0.64
CA ILE A 106 -5.29 -5.09 0.59
C ILE A 106 -5.49 -6.56 0.27
N CYS A 107 -4.72 -7.42 0.93
CA CYS A 107 -4.90 -8.85 0.84
C CYS A 107 -4.97 -9.42 2.25
N CYS A 108 -6.02 -10.16 2.54
CA CYS A 108 -6.30 -10.67 3.89
C CYS A 108 -6.04 -12.17 4.01
N MET A 109 -5.57 -12.58 5.16
CA MET A 109 -5.45 -13.99 5.53
C MET A 109 -6.48 -14.27 6.63
N PRO A 110 -7.23 -15.36 6.56
CA PRO A 110 -7.15 -16.47 5.59
C PRO A 110 -8.00 -16.31 4.34
N GLU A 111 -8.78 -15.25 4.20
CA GLU A 111 -9.79 -15.13 3.14
C GLU A 111 -9.21 -15.09 1.72
N HIS A 112 -8.11 -14.38 1.53
CA HIS A 112 -7.53 -14.17 0.20
C HIS A 112 -6.25 -14.95 -0.02
N ALA A 113 -5.60 -15.36 1.06
CA ALA A 113 -4.31 -16.02 0.99
C ALA A 113 -4.09 -16.85 2.25
N ASP A 114 -3.17 -17.79 2.19
CA ASP A 114 -2.84 -18.65 3.33
C ASP A 114 -1.34 -18.63 3.68
N ASN A 115 -0.57 -17.80 3.02
CA ASN A 115 0.85 -17.68 3.31
C ASN A 115 1.35 -16.28 2.96
N ALA A 116 2.55 -15.96 3.46
CA ALA A 116 3.13 -14.62 3.32
C ALA A 116 3.34 -14.21 1.87
N SER A 117 3.83 -15.11 1.05
CA SER A 117 4.10 -14.82 -0.36
C SER A 117 2.81 -14.47 -1.10
N ALA A 118 1.76 -15.24 -0.88
CA ALA A 118 0.46 -14.99 -1.51
C ALA A 118 -0.16 -13.70 -1.03
N LEU A 119 0.03 -13.34 0.26
CA LEU A 119 -0.45 -12.07 0.79
C LEU A 119 0.17 -10.88 0.07
N VAL A 120 1.48 -10.91 -0.09
CA VAL A 120 2.20 -9.80 -0.74
C VAL A 120 1.83 -9.72 -2.22
N GLN A 121 1.79 -10.85 -2.90
CA GLN A 121 1.41 -10.89 -4.32
C GLN A 121 -0.02 -10.38 -4.52
N GLY A 122 -0.93 -10.78 -3.65
CA GLY A 122 -2.31 -10.33 -3.72
C GLY A 122 -2.43 -8.83 -3.49
N ALA A 123 -1.69 -8.31 -2.53
CA ALA A 123 -1.70 -6.87 -2.27
C ALA A 123 -1.16 -6.08 -3.46
N HIS A 124 -0.10 -6.57 -4.11
CA HIS A 124 0.41 -5.94 -5.34
C HIS A 124 -0.64 -5.94 -6.45
N ALA A 125 -1.31 -7.06 -6.66
CA ALA A 125 -2.36 -7.15 -7.68
C ALA A 125 -3.50 -6.18 -7.37
N ALA A 126 -3.85 -6.05 -6.10
CA ALA A 126 -4.91 -5.15 -5.67
C ALA A 126 -4.56 -3.67 -5.89
N VAL A 127 -3.28 -3.31 -5.80
CA VAL A 127 -2.85 -1.93 -6.13
C VAL A 127 -3.20 -1.59 -7.57
N TYR A 128 -3.00 -2.49 -8.49
CA TYR A 128 -3.39 -2.26 -9.88
C TYR A 128 -4.90 -2.03 -9.99
N GLY A 129 -5.68 -2.80 -9.27
CA GLY A 129 -7.12 -2.61 -9.24
C GLY A 129 -7.51 -1.22 -8.76
N ALA A 130 -6.86 -0.74 -7.73
CA ALA A 130 -7.11 0.60 -7.20
C ALA A 130 -6.73 1.68 -8.22
N LYS A 131 -5.61 1.51 -8.89
CA LYS A 131 -5.13 2.50 -9.88
C LYS A 131 -5.98 2.54 -11.14
N GLU A 132 -6.40 1.38 -11.62
CA GLU A 132 -7.24 1.31 -12.82
C GLU A 132 -8.64 1.81 -12.57
N GLY A 133 -8.92 2.06 -11.42
CA GLY A 133 -9.97 2.36 -11.17
C GLY A 133 -11.03 2.81 -11.24
N LYS A 134 -10.98 2.78 -11.25
CA LYS A 134 -12.28 3.01 -11.09
C LYS A 134 -12.52 4.18 -10.20
N GLY A 135 -11.76 5.14 -10.22
CA GLY A 135 -12.08 6.28 -9.45
C GLY A 135 -10.96 7.22 -9.10
N GLY A 136 -9.81 7.03 -9.63
CA GLY A 136 -8.74 7.96 -9.45
C GLY A 136 -7.79 7.63 -8.31
N SER A 137 -7.12 8.63 -7.78
CA SER A 137 -6.10 8.46 -6.76
C SER A 137 -6.67 8.41 -5.35
N ASN A 138 -5.86 8.03 -4.40
CA ASN A 138 -6.21 7.90 -2.99
C ASN A 138 -7.30 6.86 -2.74
N LEU A 139 -7.20 5.77 -3.48
CA LEU A 139 -8.16 4.68 -3.37
C LEU A 139 -7.52 3.42 -2.82
N TRP A 140 -8.36 2.55 -2.36
CA TRP A 140 -7.93 1.22 -1.94
C TRP A 140 -8.78 0.16 -2.62
N CYS A 141 -8.25 -1.05 -2.69
CA CYS A 141 -8.93 -2.17 -3.30
C CYS A 141 -8.54 -3.46 -2.60
N PHE A 142 -9.51 -4.32 -2.35
CA PHE A 142 -9.22 -5.66 -1.87
C PHE A 142 -8.78 -6.55 -3.02
N PHE A 143 -7.94 -7.53 -2.70
CA PHE A 143 -7.53 -8.53 -3.68
C PHE A 143 -8.70 -9.44 -4.07
N HIS A 144 -8.77 -9.72 -5.37
CA HIS A 144 -9.64 -10.75 -5.94
C HIS A 144 -8.81 -11.61 -6.89
N GLU A 145 -9.13 -12.87 -7.03
CA GLU A 145 -8.37 -13.78 -7.87
C GLU A 145 -8.27 -13.32 -9.33
N ASP A 146 -9.31 -12.74 -9.87
CA ASP A 146 -9.32 -12.22 -11.24
C ASP A 146 -8.25 -11.15 -11.45
N MET A 147 -7.86 -10.41 -10.41
CA MET A 147 -6.84 -9.38 -10.52
C MET A 147 -5.47 -9.95 -10.85
N THR A 148 -5.16 -11.10 -10.27
CA THR A 148 -3.90 -11.78 -10.57
C THR A 148 -3.87 -12.23 -12.04
N LEU A 149 -4.97 -12.78 -12.52
CA LEU A 149 -5.09 -13.21 -13.90
C LEU A 149 -4.97 -12.03 -14.85
N ALA A 150 -5.66 -10.93 -14.55
CA ALA A 150 -5.58 -9.72 -15.37
C ALA A 150 -4.17 -9.15 -15.42
N ALA A 151 -3.47 -9.15 -14.30
CA ALA A 151 -2.08 -8.69 -14.26
C ALA A 151 -1.16 -9.57 -15.11
N ARG A 152 -1.34 -10.88 -15.04
CA ARG A 152 -0.56 -11.82 -15.84
C ARG A 152 -0.83 -11.64 -17.33
N GLU A 153 -2.07 -11.44 -17.71
CA GLU A 153 -2.43 -11.21 -19.10
C GLU A 153 -1.81 -9.93 -19.64
N ARG A 154 -1.81 -8.88 -18.81
CA ARG A 154 -1.20 -7.62 -19.19
C ARG A 154 0.30 -7.76 -19.44
N ILE A 155 0.99 -8.43 -18.55
CA ILE A 155 2.44 -8.69 -18.70
C ILE A 155 2.70 -9.49 -19.98
N ALA A 156 1.89 -10.50 -20.25
CA ALA A 156 2.03 -11.32 -21.46
C ALA A 156 1.86 -10.50 -22.73
N LEU A 157 0.90 -9.57 -22.73
CA LEU A 157 0.69 -8.68 -23.87
C LEU A 157 1.85 -7.72 -24.08
N GLU A 158 2.38 -7.17 -22.99
CA GLU A 158 3.51 -6.26 -23.05
C GLU A 158 4.79 -6.95 -23.52
N ALA A 159 4.93 -8.24 -23.24
CA ALA A 159 6.10 -9.00 -23.61
C ALA A 159 6.15 -9.36 -25.11
N ARG A 160 5.05 -9.18 -25.82
CA ARG A 160 4.99 -9.40 -27.26
C ARG A 160 5.48 -8.15 -28.03
#